data_cf7899534adc81959131715c02f0f119
#
_entry.id   cf7899534adc81959131715c02f0f119
#
_cell.length_a   1.000
_cell.length_b   1.000
_cell.length_c   1.000
_cell.angle_alpha   90.00
_cell.angle_beta   90.00
_cell.angle_gamma   90.00
#
_symmetry.space_group_name_H-M   'P 1'
#
loop_
_entity.id
_entity.type
_entity.pdbx_description
1 polymer ?
#
loop_
_entity_poly.entity_id
_entity_poly.type
_entity_poly.pdbx_seq_one_letter_code
_entity_poly.pdbx_strand_id
1 'polypeptide(L)'
;MVRAMEAMEQLQMVVNNMQAARSQVASLNAQVQELEMTIIAVNDQPSELALHKQLSGVLIEVADRDSLVSELETNLTTLKGHLLRFSEREKQLVETYQELKKVL
;
A
#
# COMPACT_ATOMS: atom_id res chain seq x y z
N MET A 1 -22.66 -33.61 2.14
CA MET A 1 -23.11 -32.65 3.16
C MET A 1 -21.96 -32.00 3.90
N VAL A 2 -21.10 -32.82 4.54
CA VAL A 2 -19.92 -32.28 5.24
C VAL A 2 -19.02 -31.48 4.31
N ARG A 3 -18.77 -31.97 3.09
CA ARG A 3 -17.94 -31.26 2.10
C ARG A 3 -18.52 -29.92 1.67
N ALA A 4 -19.84 -29.84 1.53
CA ALA A 4 -20.50 -28.58 1.17
C ALA A 4 -20.36 -27.53 2.28
N MET A 5 -20.48 -27.96 3.54
CA MET A 5 -20.30 -27.07 4.69
C MET A 5 -18.86 -26.59 4.80
N GLU A 6 -17.89 -27.50 4.59
CA GLU A 6 -16.47 -27.15 4.58
C GLU A 6 -16.16 -26.14 3.46
N ALA A 7 -16.72 -26.37 2.27
CA ALA A 7 -16.54 -25.45 1.13
C ALA A 7 -17.15 -24.08 1.43
N MET A 8 -18.30 -24.02 2.08
CA MET A 8 -18.94 -22.76 2.47
C MET A 8 -18.12 -22.03 3.52
N GLU A 9 -17.59 -22.74 4.50
CA GLU A 9 -16.71 -22.14 5.51
C GLU A 9 -15.44 -21.58 4.88
N GLN A 10 -14.83 -22.35 3.98
CA GLN A 10 -13.65 -21.89 3.24
C GLN A 10 -13.97 -20.68 2.39
N LEU A 11 -15.13 -20.68 1.73
CA LEU A 11 -15.57 -19.53 0.93
C LEU A 11 -15.70 -18.28 1.79
N GLN A 12 -16.30 -18.40 2.98
CA GLN A 12 -16.45 -17.27 3.89
C GLN A 12 -15.08 -16.73 4.34
N MET A 13 -14.15 -17.61 4.66
CA MET A 13 -12.78 -17.22 5.01
C MET A 13 -12.08 -16.49 3.87
N VAL A 14 -12.23 -17.00 2.65
CA VAL A 14 -11.63 -16.38 1.46
C VAL A 14 -12.23 -15.00 1.22
N VAL A 15 -13.55 -14.85 1.35
CA VAL A 15 -14.22 -13.54 1.19
C VAL A 15 -13.70 -12.55 2.22
N ASN A 16 -13.56 -12.96 3.48
CA ASN A 16 -13.03 -12.09 4.53
C ASN A 16 -11.59 -11.67 4.23
N ASN A 17 -10.77 -12.61 3.76
CA ASN A 17 -9.37 -12.34 3.40
C ASN A 17 -9.27 -11.45 2.17
N MET A 18 -10.17 -11.61 1.20
CA MET A 18 -10.25 -10.73 0.02
C MET A 18 -10.55 -9.29 0.42
N GLN A 19 -11.52 -9.10 1.33
CA GLN A 19 -11.88 -7.77 1.81
C GLN A 19 -10.70 -7.11 2.54
N ALA A 20 -10.01 -7.87 3.37
CA ALA A 20 -8.83 -7.38 4.08
C ALA A 20 -7.71 -7.01 3.08
N ALA A 21 -7.46 -7.84 2.07
CA ALA A 21 -6.46 -7.58 1.05
C ALA A 21 -6.79 -6.34 0.24
N ARG A 22 -8.06 -6.17 -0.17
CA ARG A 22 -8.52 -4.98 -0.90
C ARG A 22 -8.34 -3.71 -0.10
N SER A 23 -8.65 -3.77 1.19
CA SER A 23 -8.46 -2.63 2.09
C SER A 23 -6.98 -2.25 2.20
N GLN A 24 -6.10 -3.24 2.30
CA GLN A 24 -4.65 -3.02 2.33
C GLN A 24 -4.14 -2.42 1.02
N VAL A 25 -4.59 -2.94 -0.12
CA VAL A 25 -4.22 -2.42 -1.44
C VAL A 25 -4.66 -0.96 -1.59
N ALA A 26 -5.89 -0.64 -1.19
CA ALA A 26 -6.41 0.72 -1.26
C ALA A 26 -5.60 1.68 -0.37
N SER A 27 -5.26 1.25 0.85
CA SER A 27 -4.46 2.05 1.77
C SER A 27 -3.05 2.29 1.23
N LEU A 28 -2.40 1.25 0.69
CA LEU A 28 -1.06 1.36 0.11
C LEU A 28 -1.06 2.23 -1.15
N ASN A 29 -2.08 2.12 -2.00
CA ASN A 29 -2.24 2.99 -3.16
C ASN A 29 -2.31 4.46 -2.75
N ALA A 30 -3.10 4.77 -1.72
CA ALA A 30 -3.22 6.13 -1.22
C ALA A 30 -1.87 6.65 -0.69
N GLN A 31 -1.14 5.82 0.06
CA GLN A 31 0.18 6.17 0.58
C GLN A 31 1.20 6.41 -0.53
N VAL A 32 1.19 5.57 -1.56
CA VAL A 32 2.08 5.72 -2.74
C VAL A 32 1.79 7.04 -3.44
N GLN A 33 0.53 7.35 -3.71
CA GLN A 33 0.15 8.59 -4.37
C GLN A 33 0.53 9.82 -3.55
N GLU A 34 0.29 9.78 -2.24
CA GLU A 34 0.65 10.88 -1.34
C GLU A 34 2.17 11.11 -1.34
N LEU A 35 2.95 10.04 -1.27
CA LEU A 35 4.41 10.15 -1.28
C LEU A 35 4.94 10.65 -2.62
N GLU A 36 4.37 10.20 -3.74
CA GLU A 36 4.73 10.71 -5.08
C GLU A 36 4.47 12.21 -5.18
N MET A 37 3.32 12.67 -4.69
CA MET A 37 2.99 14.11 -4.67
C MET A 37 3.93 14.90 -3.76
N THR A 38 4.33 14.32 -2.63
CA THR A 38 5.29 14.94 -1.71
C THR A 38 6.65 15.11 -2.38
N ILE A 39 7.12 14.10 -3.10
CA ILE A 39 8.39 14.16 -3.84
C ILE A 39 8.35 15.27 -4.89
N ILE A 40 7.26 15.37 -5.64
CA ILE A 40 7.07 16.43 -6.62
C ILE A 40 7.12 17.80 -5.96
N ALA A 41 6.41 17.97 -4.85
CA ALA A 41 6.36 19.23 -4.11
C ALA A 41 7.74 19.64 -3.59
N VAL A 42 8.50 18.67 -3.07
CA VAL A 42 9.87 18.93 -2.59
C VAL A 42 10.78 19.36 -3.73
N ASN A 43 10.68 18.66 -4.88
CA ASN A 43 11.50 19.01 -6.04
C ASN A 43 11.14 20.36 -6.65
N ASP A 44 9.86 20.75 -6.59
CA ASP A 44 9.37 22.00 -7.15
C ASP A 44 9.61 23.21 -6.23
N GLN A 45 9.92 22.97 -4.96
CA GLN A 45 10.18 24.07 -4.02
C GLN A 45 11.41 24.85 -4.46
N PRO A 46 11.33 26.20 -4.61
CA PRO A 46 12.50 27.00 -4.98
C PRO A 46 13.66 26.78 -4.01
N SER A 47 14.87 26.78 -4.56
CA SER A 47 16.08 26.47 -3.79
C SER A 47 16.38 27.47 -2.68
N GLU A 48 15.88 28.71 -2.82
CA GLU A 48 16.04 29.77 -1.83
C GLU A 48 15.08 29.67 -0.66
N LEU A 49 14.05 28.81 -0.76
CA LEU A 49 13.10 28.58 0.31
C LEU A 49 13.47 27.35 1.13
N ALA A 50 13.41 27.50 2.45
CA ALA A 50 13.74 26.40 3.35
C ALA A 50 12.66 25.33 3.32
N LEU A 51 13.09 24.08 3.41
CA LEU A 51 12.21 22.91 3.60
C LEU A 51 12.28 22.48 5.06
N HIS A 52 11.16 22.02 5.59
CA HIS A 52 11.09 21.52 6.95
C HIS A 52 10.44 20.13 6.96
N LYS A 53 10.89 19.31 7.90
CA LYS A 53 10.35 17.98 8.11
C LYS A 53 9.75 17.93 9.50
N GLN A 54 8.56 17.34 9.63
CA GLN A 54 7.88 17.25 10.91
C GLN A 54 8.21 15.92 11.58
N LEU A 55 8.71 15.99 12.81
CA LEU A 55 8.98 14.82 13.65
C LEU A 55 8.32 15.04 15.01
N SER A 56 7.33 14.21 15.34
CA SER A 56 6.66 14.23 16.65
C SER A 56 6.24 15.64 17.10
N GLY A 57 5.64 16.40 16.20
CA GLY A 57 5.17 17.75 16.50
C GLY A 57 6.24 18.84 16.43
N VAL A 58 7.47 18.52 16.12
CA VAL A 58 8.57 19.48 15.96
C VAL A 58 8.91 19.59 14.48
N LEU A 59 9.08 20.84 14.00
CA LEU A 59 9.54 21.10 12.64
C LEU A 59 11.06 21.25 12.66
N ILE A 60 11.74 20.45 11.83
CA ILE A 60 13.19 20.46 11.71
C ILE A 60 13.53 20.91 10.30
N GLU A 61 14.41 21.89 10.18
CA GLU A 61 14.88 22.36 8.89
C GLU A 61 15.70 21.28 8.18
N VAL A 62 15.44 21.08 6.89
CA VAL A 62 16.15 20.12 6.07
C VAL A 62 17.42 20.77 5.55
N ALA A 63 18.58 20.24 5.94
CA ALA A 63 19.86 20.78 5.53
C ALA A 63 20.23 20.41 4.09
N ASP A 64 19.83 19.21 3.64
CA ASP A 64 20.17 18.68 2.32
C ASP A 64 18.92 18.14 1.63
N ARG A 65 18.47 18.88 0.62
CA ARG A 65 17.30 18.51 -0.17
C ARG A 65 17.48 17.19 -0.91
N ASP A 66 18.65 16.99 -1.51
CA ASP A 66 18.93 15.79 -2.30
C ASP A 66 18.90 14.53 -1.42
N SER A 67 19.41 14.61 -0.22
CA SER A 67 19.30 13.54 0.78
C SER A 67 17.85 13.24 1.14
N LEU A 68 17.04 14.27 1.33
CA LEU A 68 15.63 14.11 1.64
C LEU A 68 14.89 13.42 0.49
N VAL A 69 15.11 13.89 -0.75
CA VAL A 69 14.49 13.29 -1.94
C VAL A 69 14.90 11.82 -2.07
N SER A 70 16.17 11.51 -1.86
CA SER A 70 16.67 10.14 -1.92
C SER A 70 16.00 9.24 -0.87
N GLU A 71 15.82 9.74 0.35
CA GLU A 71 15.11 9.03 1.41
C GLU A 71 13.66 8.78 1.05
N LEU A 72 12.98 9.80 0.52
CA LEU A 72 11.58 9.68 0.09
C LEU A 72 11.42 8.68 -1.05
N GLU A 73 12.33 8.69 -2.02
CA GLU A 73 12.32 7.74 -3.14
C GLU A 73 12.56 6.31 -2.68
N THR A 74 13.44 6.11 -1.70
CA THR A 74 13.66 4.80 -1.09
C THR A 74 12.39 4.30 -0.40
N ASN A 75 11.71 5.18 0.34
CA ASN A 75 10.44 4.85 0.98
C ASN A 75 9.37 4.52 -0.05
N LEU A 76 9.34 5.26 -1.16
CA LEU A 76 8.39 5.01 -2.24
C LEU A 76 8.61 3.62 -2.86
N THR A 77 9.86 3.26 -3.13
CA THR A 77 10.20 1.93 -3.65
C THR A 77 9.74 0.83 -2.71
N THR A 78 9.94 1.02 -1.41
CA THR A 78 9.50 0.07 -0.38
C THR A 78 7.97 -0.07 -0.38
N LEU A 79 7.24 1.04 -0.43
CA LEU A 79 5.77 1.02 -0.47
C LEU A 79 5.25 0.34 -1.73
N LYS A 80 5.86 0.61 -2.88
CA LYS A 80 5.48 -0.04 -4.14
C LYS A 80 5.70 -1.55 -4.08
N GLY A 81 6.77 -2.00 -3.42
CA GLY A 81 7.02 -3.42 -3.20
C GLY A 81 5.95 -4.06 -2.35
N HIS A 82 5.52 -3.40 -1.27
CA HIS A 82 4.41 -3.87 -0.44
C HIS A 82 3.11 -3.92 -1.24
N LEU A 83 2.83 -2.87 -2.01
CA LEU A 83 1.63 -2.80 -2.85
C LEU A 83 1.58 -3.95 -3.84
N LEU A 84 2.69 -4.26 -4.50
CA LEU A 84 2.76 -5.37 -5.45
C LEU A 84 2.43 -6.70 -4.76
N ARG A 85 3.01 -6.96 -3.60
CA ARG A 85 2.77 -8.20 -2.85
C ARG A 85 1.31 -8.35 -2.43
N PHE A 86 0.70 -7.28 -1.93
CA PHE A 86 -0.71 -7.32 -1.53
C PHE A 86 -1.65 -7.42 -2.71
N SER A 87 -1.31 -6.78 -3.84
CA SER A 87 -2.09 -6.90 -5.08
C SER A 87 -2.06 -8.33 -5.62
N GLU A 88 -0.91 -8.99 -5.56
CA GLU A 88 -0.78 -10.39 -5.97
C GLU A 88 -1.54 -11.32 -5.03
N ARG A 89 -1.51 -11.05 -3.74
CA ARG A 89 -2.28 -11.80 -2.75
C ARG A 89 -3.78 -11.67 -3.01
N GLU A 90 -4.26 -10.46 -3.29
CA GLU A 90 -5.65 -10.22 -3.64
C GLU A 90 -6.04 -11.03 -4.87
N LYS A 91 -5.20 -11.01 -5.90
CA LYS A 91 -5.42 -11.77 -7.13
C LYS A 91 -5.55 -13.26 -6.86
N GLN A 92 -4.66 -13.82 -6.05
CA GLN A 92 -4.69 -15.23 -5.68
C GLN A 92 -5.97 -15.58 -4.91
N LEU A 93 -6.40 -14.71 -4.01
CA LEU A 93 -7.63 -14.90 -3.25
C LEU A 93 -8.86 -14.87 -4.16
N VAL A 94 -8.88 -13.99 -5.16
CA VAL A 94 -9.94 -13.95 -6.16
C VAL A 94 -9.99 -15.24 -6.94
N GLU A 95 -8.85 -15.77 -7.36
CA GLU A 95 -8.78 -17.06 -8.07
C GLU A 95 -9.30 -18.21 -7.20
N THR A 96 -8.91 -18.24 -5.94
CA THR A 96 -9.40 -19.24 -4.98
C THR A 96 -10.90 -19.13 -4.77
N TYR A 97 -11.41 -17.90 -4.66
CA TYR A 97 -12.85 -17.65 -4.57
C TYR A 97 -13.60 -18.22 -5.76
N GLN A 98 -13.10 -17.97 -6.97
CA GLN A 98 -13.71 -18.46 -8.20
C GLN A 98 -13.75 -19.99 -8.24
N GLU A 99 -12.67 -20.64 -7.80
CA GLU A 99 -12.61 -22.11 -7.76
C GLU A 99 -13.57 -22.70 -6.73
N LEU A 100 -13.63 -22.12 -5.53
CA LEU A 100 -14.56 -22.58 -4.50
C LEU A 100 -16.02 -22.41 -4.93
N LYS A 101 -16.30 -21.33 -5.64
CA LYS A 101 -17.64 -21.04 -6.15
C LYS A 101 -18.11 -22.09 -7.15
N LYS A 102 -17.20 -22.67 -7.94
CA LYS A 102 -17.52 -23.73 -8.90
C LYS A 102 -17.92 -25.03 -8.21
N VAL A 103 -17.47 -25.25 -6.99
CA VAL A 103 -17.77 -26.47 -6.22
C VAL A 103 -19.13 -26.36 -5.52
N LEU A 104 -19.65 -25.18 -5.36
CA LEU A 104 -20.93 -24.89 -4.75
C LEU A 104 -22.02 -24.71 -5.81
#